data_4892f6b7bc2646ce9d8e70b83e090667
#
_entry.id   4892f6b7bc2646ce9d8e70b83e090667
#
_cell.length_a   1.000
_cell.length_b   1.000
_cell.length_c   1.000
_cell.angle_alpha   90.00
_cell.angle_beta   90.00
_cell.angle_gamma   90.00
#
_symmetry.space_group_name_H-M   'P 1'
#
loop_
_entity.id
_entity.type
_entity.pdbx_description
1 polymer ?
#
loop_
_entity_poly.entity_id
_entity_poly.type
_entity_poly.pdbx_seq_one_letter_code
_entity_poly.pdbx_strand_id
1 'polypeptide(L)'
;MTRRLCLLFFLLASTLVVAEKYALLVGINDYPNDISPLRYCVADVVAFRDTLINVASFKKNNIFLMTDGMEGQMEPTNINIVKRLSILAKQVKSSDTLVFYFSGHCIVNDGNSFLLAANSDTTTQDTLEMSGVPLDRVSKILSLVKAQQLLTVIDACRYNPEASRSGEDNVLTDEFSKGFKIRRNSGNSQPNVSATLYACNVGERAYEWS
;
A
#
# COMPACT_ATOMS: atom_id res chain seq x y z
N MET A 1 68.40 -23.14 -6.50
CA MET A 1 66.97 -23.37 -6.82
C MET A 1 66.12 -22.66 -5.77
N THR A 2 65.71 -21.45 -6.05
CA THR A 2 64.86 -20.60 -5.14
C THR A 2 63.43 -20.67 -5.60
N ARG A 3 62.57 -21.35 -4.82
CA ARG A 3 61.13 -21.41 -5.00
C ARG A 3 60.51 -20.06 -4.62
N ARG A 4 60.03 -19.30 -5.59
CA ARG A 4 59.19 -18.11 -5.37
C ARG A 4 57.77 -18.57 -5.03
N LEU A 5 57.36 -18.37 -3.77
CA LEU A 5 56.03 -18.57 -3.28
C LEU A 5 55.19 -17.33 -3.67
N CYS A 6 54.34 -17.46 -4.74
CA CYS A 6 53.32 -16.42 -5.04
C CYS A 6 52.16 -16.56 -4.08
N LEU A 7 52.07 -15.67 -3.09
CA LEU A 7 50.86 -15.49 -2.29
C LEU A 7 49.81 -14.74 -3.16
N LEU A 8 48.81 -15.47 -3.62
CA LEU A 8 47.58 -14.85 -4.19
C LEU A 8 46.75 -14.31 -3.01
N PHE A 9 46.75 -13.00 -2.83
CA PHE A 9 45.78 -12.30 -1.97
C PHE A 9 44.44 -12.26 -2.67
N PHE A 10 43.54 -13.17 -2.31
CA PHE A 10 42.10 -13.03 -2.67
C PHE A 10 41.51 -11.91 -1.83
N LEU A 11 41.37 -10.69 -2.39
CA LEU A 11 40.56 -9.65 -1.84
C LEU A 11 39.07 -10.11 -1.95
N LEU A 12 38.51 -10.63 -0.86
CA LEU A 12 37.07 -10.76 -0.71
C LEU A 12 36.49 -9.32 -0.61
N ALA A 13 36.09 -8.78 -1.75
CA ALA A 13 35.24 -7.60 -1.80
C ALA A 13 33.88 -8.01 -1.25
N SER A 14 33.67 -7.85 0.06
CA SER A 14 32.35 -7.90 0.66
C SER A 14 31.54 -6.74 0.08
N THR A 15 30.66 -7.04 -0.86
CA THR A 15 29.66 -6.06 -1.33
C THR A 15 28.77 -5.72 -0.16
N LEU A 16 28.94 -4.53 0.39
CA LEU A 16 28.01 -3.99 1.37
C LEU A 16 26.63 -3.91 0.69
N VAL A 17 25.73 -4.81 1.05
CA VAL A 17 24.34 -4.75 0.62
C VAL A 17 23.70 -3.56 1.34
N VAL A 18 23.58 -2.44 0.64
CA VAL A 18 22.88 -1.27 1.16
C VAL A 18 21.37 -1.57 1.08
N ALA A 19 20.72 -1.53 2.23
CA ALA A 19 19.26 -1.67 2.31
C ALA A 19 18.58 -0.48 1.62
N GLU A 20 17.68 -0.76 0.69
CA GLU A 20 16.90 0.24 -0.01
C GLU A 20 15.52 0.40 0.65
N LYS A 21 14.93 1.59 0.49
CA LYS A 21 13.61 1.90 1.02
C LYS A 21 12.70 2.27 -0.15
N TYR A 22 11.56 1.59 -0.23
CA TYR A 22 10.56 1.76 -1.28
C TYR A 22 9.22 2.15 -0.67
N ALA A 23 8.45 2.97 -1.39
CA ALA A 23 7.08 3.29 -1.00
C ALA A 23 6.15 3.30 -2.22
N LEU A 24 4.93 2.80 -2.03
CA LEU A 24 3.78 3.04 -2.89
C LEU A 24 2.75 3.81 -2.07
N LEU A 25 2.46 5.03 -2.50
CA LEU A 25 1.54 5.94 -1.84
C LEU A 25 0.40 6.24 -2.81
N VAL A 26 -0.82 5.93 -2.40
CA VAL A 26 -2.04 6.11 -3.20
C VAL A 26 -2.98 7.02 -2.45
N GLY A 27 -3.33 8.17 -3.02
CA GLY A 27 -4.28 9.13 -2.46
C GLY A 27 -5.30 9.55 -3.50
N ILE A 28 -6.59 9.37 -3.21
CA ILE A 28 -7.69 9.60 -4.14
C ILE A 28 -8.75 10.46 -3.48
N ASN A 29 -8.97 11.65 -4.03
CA ASN A 29 -10.06 12.54 -3.62
C ASN A 29 -11.27 12.40 -4.54
N ASP A 30 -11.02 12.30 -5.86
CA ASP A 30 -12.05 12.35 -6.88
C ASP A 30 -12.38 10.95 -7.40
N TYR A 31 -13.68 10.66 -7.41
CA TYR A 31 -14.23 9.38 -7.81
C TYR A 31 -15.29 9.57 -8.89
N PRO A 32 -15.48 8.61 -9.79
CA PRO A 32 -16.54 8.66 -10.80
C PRO A 32 -17.93 8.40 -10.18
N ASN A 33 -18.94 8.68 -10.94
CA ASN A 33 -20.36 8.42 -10.61
C ASN A 33 -20.79 9.13 -9.30
N ASP A 34 -21.63 8.48 -8.50
CA ASP A 34 -22.23 9.03 -7.29
C ASP A 34 -21.36 8.83 -6.03
N ILE A 35 -20.10 8.41 -6.19
CA ILE A 35 -19.17 8.27 -5.05
C ILE A 35 -18.76 9.67 -4.59
N SER A 36 -19.05 9.98 -3.33
CA SER A 36 -18.76 11.31 -2.76
C SER A 36 -17.26 11.61 -2.82
N PRO A 37 -16.84 12.81 -3.26
CA PRO A 37 -15.44 13.19 -3.24
C PRO A 37 -14.91 13.35 -1.82
N LEU A 38 -13.61 13.11 -1.64
CA LEU A 38 -12.84 13.39 -0.44
C LEU A 38 -11.97 14.65 -0.66
N ARG A 39 -11.36 15.17 0.40
CA ARG A 39 -10.66 16.46 0.32
C ARG A 39 -9.17 16.37 0.62
N TYR A 40 -8.76 15.46 1.49
CA TYR A 40 -7.42 15.49 2.09
C TYR A 40 -6.54 14.29 1.70
N CYS A 41 -7.09 13.24 1.11
CA CYS A 41 -6.34 12.01 0.80
C CYS A 41 -5.08 12.26 -0.05
N VAL A 42 -5.18 13.14 -1.05
CA VAL A 42 -4.03 13.53 -1.87
C VAL A 42 -3.02 14.33 -1.04
N ALA A 43 -3.49 15.28 -0.21
CA ALA A 43 -2.61 16.09 0.65
C ALA A 43 -1.88 15.22 1.67
N ASP A 44 -2.55 14.22 2.25
CA ASP A 44 -1.99 13.32 3.25
C ASP A 44 -0.86 12.46 2.67
N VAL A 45 -1.07 11.83 1.51
CA VAL A 45 -0.01 11.02 0.89
C VAL A 45 1.16 11.88 0.38
N VAL A 46 0.92 13.13 -0.02
CA VAL A 46 1.97 14.09 -0.39
C VAL A 46 2.78 14.49 0.83
N ALA A 47 2.15 14.85 1.95
CA ALA A 47 2.83 15.17 3.20
C ALA A 47 3.63 13.98 3.74
N PHE A 48 3.05 12.77 3.64
CA PHE A 48 3.72 11.55 4.03
C PHE A 48 4.95 11.26 3.15
N ARG A 49 4.84 11.42 1.82
CA ARG A 49 5.99 11.35 0.90
C ARG A 49 7.11 12.27 1.34
N ASP A 50 6.79 13.53 1.64
CA ASP A 50 7.79 14.53 2.02
C ASP A 50 8.45 14.16 3.35
N THR A 51 7.70 13.60 4.28
CA THR A 51 8.24 13.05 5.53
C THR A 51 9.17 11.86 5.27
N LEU A 52 8.80 10.94 4.38
CA LEU A 52 9.65 9.81 4.01
C LEU A 52 11.00 10.28 3.42
N ILE A 53 10.98 11.32 2.58
CA ILE A 53 12.19 11.89 1.97
C ILE A 53 13.04 12.62 3.02
N ASN A 54 12.44 13.58 3.73
CA ASN A 54 13.17 14.56 4.54
C ASN A 54 13.59 13.99 5.91
N VAL A 55 12.81 13.04 6.47
CA VAL A 55 13.03 12.51 7.81
C VAL A 55 13.50 11.06 7.77
N ALA A 56 12.86 10.22 6.96
CA ALA A 56 13.15 8.79 6.93
C ALA A 56 14.18 8.37 5.88
N SER A 57 14.77 9.33 5.14
CA SER A 57 15.84 9.12 4.16
C SER A 57 15.46 8.15 3.02
N PHE A 58 14.21 8.20 2.56
CA PHE A 58 13.80 7.52 1.34
C PHE A 58 14.35 8.28 0.12
N LYS A 59 14.86 7.54 -0.87
CA LYS A 59 15.22 8.13 -2.16
C LYS A 59 13.96 8.49 -2.93
N LYS A 60 13.88 9.71 -3.47
CA LYS A 60 12.71 10.18 -4.24
C LYS A 60 12.32 9.21 -5.37
N ASN A 61 13.30 8.62 -6.04
CA ASN A 61 13.07 7.69 -7.16
C ASN A 61 12.53 6.30 -6.71
N ASN A 62 12.53 6.02 -5.43
CA ASN A 62 11.98 4.78 -4.85
C ASN A 62 10.57 4.99 -4.28
N ILE A 63 10.01 6.20 -4.41
CA ILE A 63 8.66 6.52 -3.95
C ILE A 63 7.75 6.67 -5.18
N PHE A 64 6.75 5.82 -5.25
CA PHE A 64 5.73 5.81 -6.29
C PHE A 64 4.47 6.45 -5.73
N LEU A 65 4.22 7.68 -6.15
CA LEU A 65 3.04 8.44 -5.77
C LEU A 65 1.99 8.31 -6.86
N MET A 66 0.79 7.88 -6.50
CA MET A 66 -0.37 7.71 -7.38
C MET A 66 -1.52 8.55 -6.81
N THR A 67 -1.86 9.64 -7.48
CA THR A 67 -2.92 10.58 -7.02
C THR A 67 -3.77 11.03 -8.19
N ASP A 68 -4.89 11.67 -7.87
CA ASP A 68 -5.75 12.32 -8.87
C ASP A 68 -4.95 13.27 -9.77
N GLY A 69 -5.34 13.35 -11.02
CA GLY A 69 -4.68 14.15 -12.03
C GLY A 69 -3.38 13.56 -12.56
N MET A 70 -2.91 12.43 -12.06
CA MET A 70 -1.81 11.68 -12.67
C MET A 70 -2.32 10.82 -13.82
N GLU A 71 -1.45 10.64 -14.83
CA GLU A 71 -1.78 9.91 -16.04
C GLU A 71 -0.94 8.66 -16.23
N GLY A 72 -1.37 7.79 -17.13
CA GLY A 72 -0.66 6.60 -17.56
C GLY A 72 -0.43 5.60 -16.44
N GLN A 73 0.81 5.20 -16.19
CA GLN A 73 1.13 4.16 -15.19
C GLN A 73 1.02 4.63 -13.72
N MET A 74 0.91 5.94 -13.52
CA MET A 74 0.79 6.56 -12.19
C MET A 74 -0.62 7.02 -11.88
N GLU A 75 -1.55 6.90 -12.83
CA GLU A 75 -2.98 7.06 -12.58
C GLU A 75 -3.43 6.01 -11.55
N PRO A 76 -4.17 6.39 -10.48
CA PRO A 76 -4.53 5.47 -9.40
C PRO A 76 -5.73 4.57 -9.77
N THR A 77 -5.66 3.92 -10.94
CA THR A 77 -6.63 2.89 -11.34
C THR A 77 -6.35 1.57 -10.61
N ASN A 78 -7.38 0.72 -10.50
CA ASN A 78 -7.26 -0.60 -9.86
C ASN A 78 -6.13 -1.45 -10.47
N ILE A 79 -6.03 -1.46 -11.81
CA ILE A 79 -4.98 -2.20 -12.54
C ILE A 79 -3.60 -1.64 -12.23
N ASN A 80 -3.43 -0.32 -12.24
CA ASN A 80 -2.14 0.32 -12.00
C ASN A 80 -1.66 0.14 -10.56
N ILE A 81 -2.57 0.27 -9.57
CA ILE A 81 -2.26 0.04 -8.16
C ILE A 81 -1.76 -1.40 -7.96
N VAL A 82 -2.53 -2.40 -8.42
CA VAL A 82 -2.17 -3.83 -8.31
C VAL A 82 -0.87 -4.15 -9.06
N LYS A 83 -0.71 -3.60 -10.27
CA LYS A 83 0.50 -3.79 -11.07
C LYS A 83 1.73 -3.22 -10.38
N ARG A 84 1.66 -1.97 -9.87
CA ARG A 84 2.78 -1.32 -9.18
C ARG A 84 3.16 -2.07 -7.91
N LEU A 85 2.17 -2.44 -7.10
CA LEU A 85 2.40 -3.21 -5.89
C LEU A 85 3.05 -4.57 -6.19
N SER A 86 2.59 -5.25 -7.24
CA SER A 86 3.15 -6.54 -7.68
C SER A 86 4.60 -6.42 -8.19
N ILE A 87 4.94 -5.31 -8.86
CA ILE A 87 6.32 -5.05 -9.30
C ILE A 87 7.21 -4.84 -8.07
N LEU A 88 6.79 -4.01 -7.12
CA LEU A 88 7.54 -3.75 -5.89
C LEU A 88 7.73 -5.02 -5.07
N ALA A 89 6.69 -5.86 -4.94
CA ALA A 89 6.79 -7.12 -4.22
C ALA A 89 7.86 -8.06 -4.77
N LYS A 90 8.16 -7.98 -6.09
CA LYS A 90 9.23 -8.76 -6.74
C LYS A 90 10.59 -8.08 -6.65
N GLN A 91 10.63 -6.75 -6.66
CA GLN A 91 11.86 -5.94 -6.68
C GLN A 91 12.53 -5.88 -5.32
N VAL A 92 11.73 -5.76 -4.26
CA VAL A 92 12.19 -5.54 -2.89
C VAL A 92 12.92 -6.78 -2.36
N LYS A 93 14.12 -6.56 -1.80
CA LYS A 93 15.00 -7.60 -1.25
C LYS A 93 14.76 -7.78 0.25
N SER A 94 15.35 -8.83 0.82
CA SER A 94 15.20 -9.18 2.23
C SER A 94 15.84 -8.18 3.20
N SER A 95 16.72 -7.31 2.74
CA SER A 95 17.31 -6.22 3.54
C SER A 95 16.51 -4.93 3.48
N ASP A 96 15.57 -4.80 2.54
CA ASP A 96 14.92 -3.54 2.20
C ASP A 96 13.71 -3.25 3.11
N THR A 97 13.21 -2.01 2.98
CA THR A 97 11.95 -1.57 3.59
C THR A 97 10.93 -1.29 2.50
N LEU A 98 9.68 -1.71 2.72
CA LEU A 98 8.54 -1.34 1.87
C LEU A 98 7.47 -0.66 2.71
N VAL A 99 6.97 0.47 2.20
CA VAL A 99 5.77 1.15 2.71
C VAL A 99 4.69 1.08 1.64
N PHE A 100 3.50 0.64 2.03
CA PHE A 100 2.28 0.79 1.26
C PHE A 100 1.32 1.68 2.04
N TYR A 101 0.90 2.80 1.46
CA TYR A 101 -0.08 3.70 2.04
C TYR A 101 -1.21 3.95 1.04
N PHE A 102 -2.42 3.72 1.47
CA PHE A 102 -3.63 4.05 0.75
C PHE A 102 -4.49 5.01 1.58
N SER A 103 -4.86 6.14 1.00
CA SER A 103 -5.81 7.12 1.55
C SER A 103 -6.93 7.34 0.53
N GLY A 104 -8.18 7.05 0.92
CA GLY A 104 -9.34 7.08 0.03
C GLY A 104 -10.57 6.36 0.58
N HIS A 105 -11.49 6.02 -0.30
CA HIS A 105 -12.66 5.22 0.07
C HIS A 105 -12.37 3.71 0.11
N CYS A 106 -13.10 3.03 0.97
CA CYS A 106 -13.24 1.58 0.93
C CYS A 106 -14.72 1.18 1.01
N ILE A 107 -15.04 -0.03 0.55
CA ILE A 107 -16.39 -0.60 0.64
C ILE A 107 -16.30 -2.08 1.04
N VAL A 108 -17.29 -2.55 1.78
CA VAL A 108 -17.52 -3.98 2.00
C VAL A 108 -18.78 -4.37 1.27
N ASN A 109 -18.70 -5.39 0.42
CA ASN A 109 -19.82 -5.93 -0.31
C ASN A 109 -19.76 -7.46 -0.28
N ASP A 110 -20.83 -8.11 0.15
CA ASP A 110 -20.94 -9.58 0.31
C ASP A 110 -19.74 -10.21 1.05
N GLY A 111 -19.31 -9.56 2.15
CA GLY A 111 -18.17 -10.03 2.96
C GLY A 111 -16.79 -9.79 2.33
N ASN A 112 -16.71 -9.25 1.12
CA ASN A 112 -15.48 -8.86 0.46
C ASN A 112 -15.19 -7.38 0.65
N SER A 113 -13.95 -7.04 0.94
CA SER A 113 -13.51 -5.65 1.14
C SER A 113 -12.73 -5.16 -0.08
N PHE A 114 -13.02 -3.94 -0.52
CA PHE A 114 -12.37 -3.29 -1.65
C PHE A 114 -11.88 -1.91 -1.27
N LEU A 115 -10.67 -1.55 -1.69
CA LEU A 115 -10.23 -0.17 -1.78
C LEU A 115 -10.77 0.39 -3.11
N LEU A 116 -11.38 1.57 -3.07
CA LEU A 116 -11.91 2.19 -4.30
C LEU A 116 -10.79 2.95 -5.01
N ALA A 117 -10.55 2.55 -6.25
CA ALA A 117 -9.61 3.21 -7.16
C ALA A 117 -10.30 4.38 -7.88
N ALA A 118 -9.54 5.25 -8.54
CA ALA A 118 -10.09 6.39 -9.28
C ALA A 118 -11.04 6.00 -10.43
N ASN A 119 -11.00 4.74 -10.87
CA ASN A 119 -11.92 4.20 -11.87
C ASN A 119 -12.97 3.24 -11.29
N SER A 120 -13.17 3.24 -9.97
CA SER A 120 -14.14 2.34 -9.35
C SER A 120 -15.57 2.70 -9.70
N ASP A 121 -16.35 1.67 -9.96
CA ASP A 121 -17.78 1.74 -10.22
C ASP A 121 -18.53 0.86 -9.22
N THR A 122 -19.33 1.48 -8.37
CA THR A 122 -20.10 0.82 -7.30
C THR A 122 -21.57 0.61 -7.67
N THR A 123 -21.92 0.79 -8.95
CA THR A 123 -23.33 0.72 -9.43
C THR A 123 -23.89 -0.69 -9.29
N THR A 124 -23.08 -1.71 -9.54
CA THR A 124 -23.43 -3.11 -9.36
C THR A 124 -22.28 -3.86 -8.68
N GLN A 125 -22.58 -5.05 -8.14
CA GLN A 125 -21.53 -5.91 -7.59
C GLN A 125 -20.50 -6.28 -8.66
N ASP A 126 -20.93 -6.65 -9.86
CA ASP A 126 -20.05 -7.04 -10.97
C ASP A 126 -19.10 -5.90 -11.36
N THR A 127 -19.61 -4.66 -11.48
CA THR A 127 -18.77 -3.49 -11.80
C THR A 127 -17.79 -3.17 -10.69
N LEU A 128 -18.19 -3.32 -9.42
CA LEU A 128 -17.29 -3.16 -8.28
C LEU A 128 -16.18 -4.21 -8.28
N GLU A 129 -16.48 -5.48 -8.52
CA GLU A 129 -15.48 -6.55 -8.59
C GLU A 129 -14.48 -6.34 -9.73
N MET A 130 -14.91 -5.75 -10.85
CA MET A 130 -14.06 -5.43 -12.00
C MET A 130 -13.19 -4.19 -11.79
N SER A 131 -13.66 -3.21 -11.03
CA SER A 131 -13.05 -1.86 -10.93
C SER A 131 -12.46 -1.53 -9.56
N GLY A 132 -12.88 -2.20 -8.50
CA GLY A 132 -12.30 -2.07 -7.18
C GLY A 132 -10.95 -2.80 -7.04
N VAL A 133 -10.22 -2.50 -5.97
CA VAL A 133 -9.01 -3.23 -5.59
C VAL A 133 -9.34 -4.15 -4.42
N PRO A 134 -9.48 -5.48 -4.65
CA PRO A 134 -9.80 -6.40 -3.57
C PRO A 134 -8.71 -6.40 -2.49
N LEU A 135 -9.10 -6.26 -1.25
CA LEU A 135 -8.17 -6.14 -0.12
C LEU A 135 -7.42 -7.45 0.15
N ASP A 136 -8.05 -8.59 -0.12
CA ASP A 136 -7.41 -9.90 -0.08
C ASP A 136 -6.27 -10.03 -1.11
N ARG A 137 -6.46 -9.44 -2.31
CA ARG A 137 -5.41 -9.36 -3.33
C ARG A 137 -4.23 -8.54 -2.86
N VAL A 138 -4.47 -7.37 -2.27
CA VAL A 138 -3.42 -6.53 -1.67
C VAL A 138 -2.67 -7.31 -0.60
N SER A 139 -3.41 -7.93 0.33
CA SER A 139 -2.85 -8.77 1.40
C SER A 139 -1.99 -9.92 0.85
N LYS A 140 -2.49 -10.61 -0.19
CA LYS A 140 -1.76 -11.70 -0.85
C LYS A 140 -0.46 -11.22 -1.49
N ILE A 141 -0.48 -10.08 -2.20
CA ILE A 141 0.74 -9.52 -2.81
C ILE A 141 1.73 -9.12 -1.72
N LEU A 142 1.28 -8.42 -0.67
CA LEU A 142 2.13 -7.99 0.44
C LEU A 142 2.72 -9.17 1.23
N SER A 143 2.02 -10.29 1.32
CA SER A 143 2.54 -11.50 1.95
C SER A 143 3.73 -12.13 1.21
N LEU A 144 3.89 -11.86 -0.08
CA LEU A 144 5.00 -12.31 -0.92
C LEU A 144 6.22 -11.38 -0.87
N VAL A 145 6.08 -10.20 -0.27
CA VAL A 145 7.16 -9.21 -0.16
C VAL A 145 8.27 -9.76 0.74
N LYS A 146 9.51 -9.71 0.25
CA LYS A 146 10.68 -10.19 0.99
C LYS A 146 11.29 -9.15 1.94
N ALA A 147 10.82 -7.90 1.92
CA ALA A 147 11.37 -6.81 2.73
C ALA A 147 11.57 -7.20 4.20
N GLN A 148 12.64 -6.71 4.80
CA GLN A 148 12.88 -6.84 6.24
C GLN A 148 11.82 -6.11 7.05
N GLN A 149 11.40 -4.94 6.56
CA GLN A 149 10.37 -4.12 7.18
C GLN A 149 9.24 -3.85 6.19
N LEU A 150 8.02 -4.11 6.60
CA LEU A 150 6.81 -3.80 5.84
C LEU A 150 5.87 -2.97 6.70
N LEU A 151 5.62 -1.73 6.29
CA LEU A 151 4.58 -0.88 6.86
C LEU A 151 3.43 -0.77 5.86
N THR A 152 2.23 -1.05 6.33
CA THR A 152 1.00 -0.83 5.60
C THR A 152 0.15 0.18 6.34
N VAL A 153 -0.31 1.22 5.66
CA VAL A 153 -1.22 2.24 6.21
C VAL A 153 -2.48 2.23 5.35
N ILE A 154 -3.61 2.00 5.98
CA ILE A 154 -4.93 2.05 5.35
C ILE A 154 -5.73 3.15 6.03
N ASP A 155 -5.73 4.30 5.40
CA ASP A 155 -6.51 5.47 5.79
C ASP A 155 -7.72 5.55 4.85
N ALA A 156 -8.71 4.74 5.16
CA ALA A 156 -9.84 4.59 4.26
C ALA A 156 -11.16 4.90 5.01
N CYS A 157 -11.82 5.96 4.54
CA CYS A 157 -13.21 6.22 4.89
C CYS A 157 -14.10 5.17 4.22
N ARG A 158 -14.98 4.54 4.99
CA ARG A 158 -15.88 3.55 4.42
C ARG A 158 -17.00 4.24 3.63
N TYR A 159 -17.07 3.96 2.34
CA TYR A 159 -18.17 4.38 1.48
C TYR A 159 -19.34 3.40 1.60
N ASN A 160 -20.56 3.92 1.85
CA ASN A 160 -21.78 3.15 1.81
C ASN A 160 -22.77 3.83 0.86
N PRO A 161 -23.04 3.25 -0.31
CA PRO A 161 -23.98 3.83 -1.26
C PRO A 161 -25.42 3.91 -0.72
N GLU A 162 -25.75 3.11 0.29
CA GLU A 162 -27.08 3.11 0.92
C GLU A 162 -27.20 4.12 2.06
N ALA A 163 -26.10 4.51 2.72
CA ALA A 163 -26.11 5.47 3.84
C ALA A 163 -26.46 6.89 3.40
N SER A 164 -26.21 7.26 2.14
CA SER A 164 -26.72 8.52 1.57
C SER A 164 -28.24 8.57 1.52
N ARG A 165 -28.92 7.41 1.64
CA ARG A 165 -30.38 7.27 1.67
C ARG A 165 -30.94 6.98 3.06
N SER A 166 -30.17 6.38 3.98
CA SER A 166 -30.65 5.90 5.30
C SER A 166 -30.03 6.60 6.49
N GLY A 167 -28.97 7.40 6.32
CA GLY A 167 -28.27 8.05 7.41
C GLY A 167 -27.51 7.09 8.34
N GLU A 168 -27.37 5.82 7.96
CA GLU A 168 -26.65 4.81 8.75
C GLU A 168 -25.14 4.95 8.63
N ASP A 169 -24.48 4.79 9.74
CA ASP A 169 -23.09 5.10 9.97
C ASP A 169 -22.11 4.04 9.46
N ASN A 170 -21.12 4.48 8.68
CA ASN A 170 -20.06 3.63 8.14
C ASN A 170 -18.88 3.49 9.11
N VAL A 171 -18.94 2.48 9.97
CA VAL A 171 -17.86 2.15 10.90
C VAL A 171 -16.89 1.12 10.30
N LEU A 172 -15.61 1.20 10.68
CA LEU A 172 -14.66 0.13 10.38
C LEU A 172 -15.15 -1.18 11.01
N THR A 173 -15.40 -2.20 10.21
CA THR A 173 -15.88 -3.48 10.74
C THR A 173 -14.75 -4.44 11.05
N ASP A 174 -15.05 -5.37 11.97
CA ASP A 174 -14.18 -6.50 12.29
C ASP A 174 -13.84 -7.33 11.02
N GLU A 175 -14.79 -7.46 10.09
CA GLU A 175 -14.58 -8.17 8.84
C GLU A 175 -13.51 -7.48 7.98
N PHE A 176 -13.54 -6.15 7.88
CA PHE A 176 -12.53 -5.39 7.14
C PHE A 176 -11.15 -5.58 7.75
N SER A 177 -11.02 -5.40 9.07
CA SER A 177 -9.74 -5.55 9.77
C SER A 177 -9.24 -7.00 9.79
N LYS A 178 -10.13 -7.98 9.87
CA LYS A 178 -9.80 -9.41 9.80
C LYS A 178 -9.47 -9.88 8.39
N GLY A 179 -10.07 -9.27 7.36
CA GLY A 179 -9.78 -9.54 5.95
C GLY A 179 -8.37 -9.15 5.54
N PHE A 180 -7.78 -8.14 6.20
CA PHE A 180 -6.44 -7.68 5.89
C PHE A 180 -5.39 -8.27 6.85
N LYS A 181 -5.10 -9.55 6.70
CA LYS A 181 -4.03 -10.22 7.46
C LYS A 181 -2.86 -10.57 6.54
N ILE A 182 -1.77 -9.82 6.66
CA ILE A 182 -0.52 -10.14 5.98
C ILE A 182 0.17 -11.26 6.75
N ARG A 183 0.03 -12.50 6.29
CA ARG A 183 0.78 -13.65 6.80
C ARG A 183 2.06 -13.78 5.99
N ARG A 184 3.18 -13.40 6.58
CA ARG A 184 4.49 -13.56 5.95
C ARG A 184 5.12 -14.86 6.43
N ASN A 185 5.59 -15.67 5.49
CA ASN A 185 6.40 -16.83 5.81
C ASN A 185 7.81 -16.33 6.18
N SER A 186 8.11 -16.27 7.46
CA SER A 186 9.45 -16.02 7.96
C SER A 186 10.35 -17.23 7.63
N GLY A 187 10.93 -17.19 6.44
CA GLY A 187 12.06 -18.07 6.11
C GLY A 187 13.27 -17.65 6.96
N ASN A 188 13.98 -18.65 7.47
CA ASN A 188 15.09 -18.59 8.42
C ASN A 188 15.89 -17.28 8.45
N SER A 189 16.05 -16.71 9.64
CA SER A 189 17.17 -16.00 10.25
C SER A 189 17.09 -14.48 10.51
N GLN A 190 16.02 -13.77 10.15
CA GLN A 190 15.82 -12.40 10.68
C GLN A 190 14.34 -12.13 10.93
N PRO A 191 13.92 -11.52 12.04
CA PRO A 191 12.52 -11.18 12.28
C PRO A 191 12.10 -10.11 11.27
N ASN A 192 11.31 -10.51 10.27
CA ASN A 192 10.65 -9.56 9.39
C ASN A 192 9.60 -8.80 10.19
N VAL A 193 9.81 -7.50 10.37
CA VAL A 193 8.83 -6.62 11.02
C VAL A 193 7.74 -6.28 10.01
N SER A 194 6.48 -6.53 10.39
CA SER A 194 5.31 -6.12 9.62
C SER A 194 4.33 -5.43 10.54
N ALA A 195 3.92 -4.22 10.17
CA ALA A 195 2.91 -3.44 10.87
C ALA A 195 1.83 -2.98 9.90
N THR A 196 0.58 -2.99 10.37
CA THR A 196 -0.55 -2.40 9.66
C THR A 196 -1.20 -1.37 10.56
N LEU A 197 -1.37 -0.16 10.06
CA LEU A 197 -2.04 0.95 10.72
C LEU A 197 -3.35 1.23 9.99
N TYR A 198 -4.40 1.45 10.76
CA TYR A 198 -5.70 1.91 10.28
C TYR A 198 -5.99 3.29 10.86
N ALA A 199 -6.69 4.15 10.11
CA ALA A 199 -7.02 5.51 10.54
C ALA A 199 -8.02 5.56 11.72
N CYS A 200 -8.76 4.48 11.96
CA CYS A 200 -9.69 4.37 13.08
C CYS A 200 -9.70 2.95 13.66
N ASN A 201 -10.25 2.80 14.86
CA ASN A 201 -10.49 1.48 15.45
C ASN A 201 -11.72 0.80 14.84
N VAL A 202 -11.81 -0.52 15.05
CA VAL A 202 -13.04 -1.26 14.74
C VAL A 202 -14.20 -0.65 15.53
N GLY A 203 -15.30 -0.37 14.84
CA GLY A 203 -16.45 0.33 15.42
C GLY A 203 -16.38 1.85 15.39
N GLU A 204 -15.27 2.42 14.90
CA GLU A 204 -15.08 3.86 14.74
C GLU A 204 -15.04 4.27 13.26
N ARG A 205 -15.05 5.57 13.01
CA ARG A 205 -14.97 6.19 11.68
C ARG A 205 -13.67 6.94 11.51
N ALA A 206 -13.15 6.93 10.30
CA ALA A 206 -12.23 7.97 9.87
C ALA A 206 -13.04 9.19 9.38
N TYR A 207 -12.69 10.36 9.88
CA TYR A 207 -13.36 11.62 9.53
C TYR A 207 -12.40 12.55 8.81
N GLU A 208 -12.92 13.25 7.81
CA GLU A 208 -12.29 14.48 7.33
C GLU A 208 -12.87 15.67 8.12
N TRP A 209 -12.00 16.43 8.76
CA TRP A 209 -12.38 17.67 9.44
C TRP A 209 -12.36 18.83 8.42
N SER A 210 -13.45 19.57 8.36
CA SER A 210 -13.57 20.80 7.53
C SER A 210 -12.94 22.00 8.21
#